data_7f909e2c2a80b1add0fe70a0c205b539
#
_entry.id   7f909e2c2a80b1add0fe70a0c205b539
#
_cell.length_a   1.000
_cell.length_b   1.000
_cell.length_c   1.000
_cell.angle_alpha   90.00
_cell.angle_beta   90.00
_cell.angle_gamma   90.00
#
_symmetry.space_group_name_H-M   'P 1'
#
loop_
_entity.id
_entity.type
_entity.pdbx_description
1 polymer ?
#
loop_
_entity_poly.entity_id
_entity_poly.type
_entity_poly.pdbx_seq_one_letter_code
_entity_poly.pdbx_strand_id
1 'polypeptide(L)'
;MFSHEQDYLFLESILTQPMKKTPLYNEHLKLGAKIVPFAGFEMPVQYEGVTKEHLSVRNEFGVFDVSHMGEFKISGLDALAFLQRFCSNDITKLKPGKAQYNFFPNETGGVIDDLIVYQLSPNDYMLVVNAANIEKDWKWIEHQKKGFDVQLEDLSDKTILLAVQGPKAIESLQSLTDVSLKEIAYYSHQQGTFADCESVVIANTGX
;
A
#
# COMPACT_ATOMS: atom_id res chain seq x y z
N MET A 1 3.59 -38.35 -8.82
CA MET A 1 3.68 -38.02 -10.26
C MET A 1 2.48 -37.12 -10.56
N PHE A 2 2.65 -35.81 -10.43
CA PHE A 2 1.58 -34.87 -10.78
C PHE A 2 1.50 -34.81 -12.30
N SER A 3 0.29 -34.90 -12.86
CA SER A 3 0.14 -34.98 -14.31
C SER A 3 0.38 -33.59 -14.94
N HIS A 4 1.13 -33.55 -16.02
CA HIS A 4 1.35 -32.34 -16.84
C HIS A 4 0.05 -31.57 -17.16
N GLU A 5 -1.07 -32.29 -17.19
CA GLU A 5 -2.39 -31.73 -17.48
C GLU A 5 -2.93 -30.84 -16.37
N GLN A 6 -2.65 -31.16 -15.10
CA GLN A 6 -3.05 -30.32 -13.96
C GLN A 6 -2.23 -29.04 -13.88
N ASP A 7 -0.94 -29.13 -14.23
CA ASP A 7 -0.07 -27.94 -14.30
C ASP A 7 -0.51 -27.02 -15.44
N TYR A 8 -0.90 -27.59 -16.58
CA TYR A 8 -1.41 -26.81 -17.73
C TYR A 8 -2.73 -26.11 -17.40
N LEU A 9 -3.68 -26.82 -16.78
CA LEU A 9 -4.97 -26.23 -16.39
C LEU A 9 -4.80 -25.15 -15.33
N PHE A 10 -3.85 -25.32 -14.41
CA PHE A 10 -3.53 -24.31 -13.40
C PHE A 10 -2.91 -23.06 -14.05
N LEU A 11 -1.98 -23.24 -14.99
CA LEU A 11 -1.38 -22.15 -15.75
C LEU A 11 -2.42 -21.42 -16.62
N GLU A 12 -3.32 -22.14 -17.29
CA GLU A 12 -4.41 -21.54 -18.05
C GLU A 12 -5.37 -20.76 -17.14
N SER A 13 -5.68 -21.26 -15.94
CA SER A 13 -6.57 -20.58 -15.02
C SER A 13 -5.96 -19.26 -14.51
N ILE A 14 -4.64 -19.21 -14.35
CA ILE A 14 -3.92 -17.96 -13.99
C ILE A 14 -3.95 -16.96 -15.16
N LEU A 15 -3.76 -17.49 -16.40
CA LEU A 15 -3.70 -16.64 -17.60
C LEU A 15 -5.07 -16.12 -18.05
N THR A 16 -6.17 -16.69 -17.55
CA THR A 16 -7.52 -16.31 -17.96
C THR A 16 -8.27 -15.43 -16.98
N GLN A 17 -7.69 -15.12 -15.80
CA GLN A 17 -8.35 -14.18 -14.90
C GLN A 17 -8.23 -12.76 -15.48
N PRO A 18 -9.34 -12.01 -15.58
CA PRO A 18 -9.26 -10.63 -16.05
C PRO A 18 -8.42 -9.82 -15.07
N MET A 19 -7.47 -9.05 -15.61
CA MET A 19 -6.64 -8.18 -14.79
C MET A 19 -7.50 -7.13 -14.08
N LYS A 20 -7.17 -6.84 -12.84
CA LYS A 20 -7.83 -5.80 -12.06
C LYS A 20 -7.50 -4.41 -12.63
N LYS A 21 -8.29 -3.44 -12.26
CA LYS A 21 -8.10 -2.03 -12.60
C LYS A 21 -8.12 -1.21 -11.31
N THR A 22 -7.26 -0.23 -11.21
CA THR A 22 -7.32 0.72 -10.11
C THR A 22 -8.54 1.64 -10.29
N PRO A 23 -9.02 2.29 -9.23
CA PRO A 23 -10.09 3.27 -9.38
C PRO A 23 -9.77 4.41 -10.36
N LEU A 24 -8.48 4.69 -10.58
CA LEU A 24 -8.03 5.77 -11.47
C LEU A 24 -7.79 5.32 -12.92
N TYR A 25 -8.07 4.07 -13.27
CA TYR A 25 -7.79 3.50 -14.59
C TYR A 25 -8.30 4.38 -15.74
N ASN A 26 -9.56 4.85 -15.63
CA ASN A 26 -10.14 5.68 -16.69
C ASN A 26 -9.45 7.05 -16.81
N GLU A 27 -8.93 7.57 -15.72
CA GLU A 27 -8.17 8.84 -15.75
C GLU A 27 -6.83 8.65 -16.46
N HIS A 28 -6.18 7.48 -16.25
CA HIS A 28 -4.96 7.15 -16.99
C HIS A 28 -5.21 7.11 -18.49
N LEU A 29 -6.33 6.49 -18.93
CA LEU A 29 -6.67 6.43 -20.35
C LEU A 29 -6.91 7.84 -20.92
N LYS A 30 -7.64 8.70 -20.20
CA LYS A 30 -7.90 10.09 -20.62
C LYS A 30 -6.59 10.87 -20.79
N LEU A 31 -5.59 10.57 -19.97
CA LEU A 31 -4.27 11.21 -20.02
C LEU A 31 -3.34 10.58 -21.05
N GLY A 32 -3.82 9.60 -21.82
CA GLY A 32 -3.06 8.97 -22.88
C GLY A 32 -2.02 7.96 -22.39
N ALA A 33 -2.24 7.37 -21.23
CA ALA A 33 -1.31 6.42 -20.65
C ALA A 33 -1.14 5.17 -21.51
N LYS A 34 0.10 4.69 -21.60
CA LYS A 34 0.38 3.34 -22.12
C LYS A 34 0.16 2.35 -20.97
N ILE A 35 -0.85 1.50 -21.13
CA ILE A 35 -1.24 0.52 -20.11
C ILE A 35 -0.51 -0.80 -20.35
N VAL A 36 0.00 -1.42 -19.26
CA VAL A 36 0.67 -2.72 -19.30
C VAL A 36 0.23 -3.58 -18.10
N PRO A 37 0.35 -4.90 -18.21
CA PRO A 37 0.17 -5.80 -17.05
C PRO A 37 1.24 -5.55 -15.98
N PHE A 38 0.80 -5.40 -14.73
CA PHE A 38 1.71 -5.26 -13.60
C PHE A 38 1.02 -5.77 -12.31
N ALA A 39 1.60 -6.79 -11.67
CA ALA A 39 1.13 -7.34 -10.39
C ALA A 39 -0.38 -7.68 -10.39
N GLY A 40 -0.90 -8.20 -11.51
CA GLY A 40 -2.31 -8.58 -11.65
C GLY A 40 -3.24 -7.44 -12.04
N PHE A 41 -2.70 -6.25 -12.27
CA PHE A 41 -3.46 -5.05 -12.64
C PHE A 41 -3.08 -4.55 -14.04
N GLU A 42 -4.00 -3.81 -14.67
CA GLU A 42 -3.72 -2.98 -15.84
C GLU A 42 -3.21 -1.62 -15.35
N MET A 43 -1.90 -1.35 -15.49
CA MET A 43 -1.24 -0.18 -14.90
C MET A 43 -0.62 0.74 -15.94
N PRO A 44 -0.62 2.07 -15.72
CA PRO A 44 0.06 3.01 -16.61
C PRO A 44 1.58 2.91 -16.43
N VAL A 45 2.31 2.64 -17.53
CA VAL A 45 3.79 2.57 -17.49
C VAL A 45 4.43 3.89 -17.89
N GLN A 46 3.75 4.67 -18.70
CA GLN A 46 4.21 6.00 -19.13
C GLN A 46 3.07 6.76 -19.83
N TYR A 47 3.23 8.08 -19.94
CA TYR A 47 2.32 8.99 -20.66
C TYR A 47 3.06 9.65 -21.82
N GLU A 48 4.01 10.53 -21.53
CA GLU A 48 4.77 11.28 -22.53
C GLU A 48 6.14 10.65 -22.84
N GLY A 49 6.53 9.66 -22.06
CA GLY A 49 7.79 8.95 -22.23
C GLY A 49 8.65 8.94 -20.98
N VAL A 50 9.26 7.79 -20.72
CA VAL A 50 9.98 7.48 -19.47
C VAL A 50 11.02 8.55 -19.10
N THR A 51 11.84 8.99 -20.05
CA THR A 51 12.91 9.97 -19.79
C THR A 51 12.34 11.33 -19.36
N LYS A 52 11.30 11.81 -20.07
CA LYS A 52 10.68 13.11 -19.77
C LYS A 52 10.02 13.08 -18.38
N GLU A 53 9.28 12.01 -18.09
CA GLU A 53 8.59 11.83 -16.83
C GLU A 53 9.59 11.67 -15.66
N HIS A 54 10.67 10.91 -15.87
CA HIS A 54 11.74 10.80 -14.87
C HIS A 54 12.32 12.18 -14.54
N LEU A 55 12.63 12.99 -15.55
CA LEU A 55 13.17 14.33 -15.33
C LEU A 55 12.16 15.26 -14.63
N SER A 56 10.87 15.10 -14.91
CA SER A 56 9.82 15.84 -14.21
C SER A 56 9.85 15.53 -12.72
N VAL A 57 9.90 14.24 -12.35
CA VAL A 57 9.98 13.84 -10.94
C VAL A 57 11.26 14.37 -10.28
N ARG A 58 12.40 14.32 -10.98
CA ARG A 58 13.69 14.77 -10.42
C ARG A 58 13.76 16.28 -10.20
N ASN A 59 13.13 17.06 -11.07
CA ASN A 59 13.26 18.52 -11.03
C ASN A 59 12.03 19.24 -10.47
N GLU A 60 10.86 18.60 -10.55
CA GLU A 60 9.57 19.17 -10.14
C GLU A 60 8.88 18.20 -9.17
N PHE A 61 7.87 17.48 -9.66
CA PHE A 61 7.21 16.38 -8.94
C PHE A 61 6.47 15.49 -9.93
N GLY A 62 6.11 14.30 -9.47
CA GLY A 62 5.25 13.37 -10.20
C GLY A 62 4.28 12.69 -9.25
N VAL A 63 3.11 12.32 -9.80
CA VAL A 63 2.06 11.60 -9.07
C VAL A 63 2.00 10.19 -9.64
N PHE A 64 2.11 9.20 -8.76
CA PHE A 64 2.07 7.78 -9.12
C PHE A 64 0.82 7.15 -8.51
N ASP A 65 0.01 6.52 -9.34
CA ASP A 65 -1.08 5.67 -8.85
C ASP A 65 -0.46 4.37 -8.34
N VAL A 66 -0.52 4.16 -7.04
CA VAL A 66 -0.07 2.93 -6.40
C VAL A 66 -1.24 2.22 -5.71
N SER A 67 -2.48 2.48 -6.18
CA SER A 67 -3.70 1.88 -5.63
C SER A 67 -3.83 0.38 -5.90
N HIS A 68 -2.84 -0.21 -6.55
CA HIS A 68 -2.74 -1.66 -6.69
C HIS A 68 -2.16 -2.34 -5.44
N MET A 69 -1.58 -1.57 -4.53
CA MET A 69 -1.09 -2.09 -3.23
C MET A 69 -2.27 -2.57 -2.37
N GLY A 70 -1.97 -3.33 -1.32
CA GLY A 70 -2.99 -3.77 -0.38
C GLY A 70 -2.99 -2.94 0.89
N GLU A 71 -4.18 -2.68 1.43
CA GLU A 71 -4.35 -1.97 2.69
C GLU A 71 -5.20 -2.81 3.63
N PHE A 72 -4.60 -3.18 4.77
CA PHE A 72 -5.30 -3.95 5.80
C PHE A 72 -5.44 -3.11 7.06
N LYS A 73 -6.63 -3.12 7.64
CA LYS A 73 -6.88 -2.49 8.93
C LYS A 73 -6.90 -3.54 10.02
N ILE A 74 -6.19 -3.28 11.13
CA ILE A 74 -6.13 -4.15 12.30
C ILE A 74 -6.47 -3.28 13.51
N SER A 75 -7.52 -3.65 14.24
CA SER A 75 -7.94 -2.90 15.42
C SER A 75 -8.39 -3.83 16.54
N GLY A 76 -8.42 -3.33 17.78
CA GLY A 76 -8.87 -4.10 18.92
C GLY A 76 -7.91 -4.04 20.09
N LEU A 77 -8.35 -4.56 21.25
CA LEU A 77 -7.57 -4.48 22.47
C LEU A 77 -6.21 -5.17 22.37
N ASP A 78 -6.15 -6.24 21.58
CA ASP A 78 -4.92 -7.01 21.42
C ASP A 78 -4.14 -6.63 20.14
N ALA A 79 -4.51 -5.56 19.42
CA ALA A 79 -3.91 -5.24 18.11
C ALA A 79 -2.38 -5.10 18.19
N LEU A 80 -1.86 -4.44 19.22
CA LEU A 80 -0.41 -4.29 19.41
C LEU A 80 0.26 -5.65 19.61
N ALA A 81 -0.26 -6.46 20.54
CA ALA A 81 0.31 -7.78 20.85
C ALA A 81 0.21 -8.71 19.63
N PHE A 82 -0.88 -8.60 18.89
CA PHE A 82 -1.11 -9.36 17.67
C PHE A 82 -0.05 -9.03 16.61
N LEU A 83 0.15 -7.75 16.30
CA LEU A 83 1.16 -7.32 15.34
C LEU A 83 2.57 -7.71 15.79
N GLN A 84 2.88 -7.57 17.09
CA GLN A 84 4.20 -7.91 17.63
C GLN A 84 4.54 -9.39 17.46
N ARG A 85 3.52 -10.25 17.32
CA ARG A 85 3.72 -11.69 17.13
C ARG A 85 4.39 -12.04 15.79
N PHE A 86 4.09 -11.26 14.73
CA PHE A 86 4.52 -11.63 13.37
C PHE A 86 5.16 -10.49 12.56
N CYS A 87 5.37 -9.33 13.16
CA CYS A 87 6.16 -8.26 12.56
C CYS A 87 7.60 -8.34 13.04
N SER A 88 8.54 -8.06 12.16
CA SER A 88 9.98 -8.16 12.45
C SER A 88 10.48 -7.07 13.38
N ASN A 89 9.87 -5.89 13.33
CA ASN A 89 10.28 -4.75 14.13
C ASN A 89 9.49 -4.67 15.45
N ASP A 90 9.98 -3.87 16.37
CA ASP A 90 9.36 -3.69 17.70
C ASP A 90 8.17 -2.72 17.58
N ILE A 91 6.96 -3.27 17.46
CA ILE A 91 5.71 -2.50 17.35
C ILE A 91 5.44 -1.66 18.59
N THR A 92 5.99 -2.05 19.78
CA THR A 92 5.78 -1.26 21.00
C THR A 92 6.40 0.14 20.92
N LYS A 93 7.35 0.34 20.00
CA LYS A 93 7.99 1.64 19.77
C LYS A 93 7.19 2.54 18.82
N LEU A 94 6.23 1.97 18.08
CA LEU A 94 5.36 2.74 17.19
C LEU A 94 4.39 3.57 18.06
N LYS A 95 4.05 4.75 17.58
CA LYS A 95 3.13 5.67 18.30
C LYS A 95 2.10 6.21 17.31
N PRO A 96 0.91 6.61 17.78
CA PRO A 96 -0.08 7.24 16.91
C PRO A 96 0.54 8.38 16.08
N GLY A 97 0.23 8.42 14.80
CA GLY A 97 0.80 9.38 13.85
C GLY A 97 2.15 8.98 13.27
N LYS A 98 2.62 7.76 13.58
CA LYS A 98 3.92 7.26 13.08
C LYS A 98 3.72 6.03 12.20
N ALA A 99 4.72 5.79 11.36
CA ALA A 99 4.82 4.60 10.51
C ALA A 99 6.12 3.86 10.84
N GLN A 100 6.16 2.56 10.49
CA GLN A 100 7.32 1.72 10.75
C GLN A 100 7.42 0.68 9.64
N TYR A 101 8.60 0.58 9.04
CA TYR A 101 8.89 -0.47 8.05
C TYR A 101 9.05 -1.80 8.77
N ASN A 102 8.47 -2.84 8.19
CA ASN A 102 8.47 -4.18 8.75
C ASN A 102 8.60 -5.22 7.64
N PHE A 103 8.80 -6.46 8.03
CA PHE A 103 8.57 -7.62 7.18
C PHE A 103 7.92 -8.72 8.02
N PHE A 104 7.25 -9.65 7.33
CA PHE A 104 6.66 -10.83 7.96
C PHE A 104 7.64 -12.00 7.83
N PRO A 105 8.31 -12.41 8.92
CA PRO A 105 9.10 -13.62 8.90
C PRO A 105 8.20 -14.86 8.97
N ASN A 106 8.62 -15.94 8.34
CA ASN A 106 7.96 -17.23 8.49
C ASN A 106 8.71 -18.12 9.50
N GLU A 107 8.13 -19.29 9.79
CA GLU A 107 8.64 -20.21 10.81
C GLU A 107 10.02 -20.80 10.46
N THR A 108 10.42 -20.74 9.20
CA THR A 108 11.73 -21.29 8.75
C THR A 108 12.80 -20.22 8.61
N GLY A 109 12.49 -18.96 8.99
CA GLY A 109 13.44 -17.85 8.92
C GLY A 109 13.45 -17.12 7.58
N GLY A 110 12.52 -17.44 6.68
CA GLY A 110 12.34 -16.71 5.42
C GLY A 110 11.42 -15.50 5.60
N VAL A 111 11.34 -14.68 4.58
CA VAL A 111 10.46 -13.49 4.55
C VAL A 111 9.25 -13.80 3.66
N ILE A 112 8.06 -13.54 4.18
CA ILE A 112 6.81 -13.66 3.43
C ILE A 112 6.63 -12.41 2.56
N ASP A 113 6.67 -11.23 3.18
CA ASP A 113 6.60 -9.94 2.47
C ASP A 113 7.17 -8.83 3.36
N ASP A 114 7.43 -7.65 2.77
CA ASP A 114 7.74 -6.44 3.51
C ASP A 114 6.56 -5.46 3.42
N LEU A 115 6.45 -4.57 4.40
CA LEU A 115 5.28 -3.71 4.53
C LEU A 115 5.60 -2.47 5.37
N ILE A 116 4.68 -1.52 5.32
CA ILE A 116 4.69 -0.39 6.25
C ILE A 116 3.49 -0.53 7.19
N VAL A 117 3.74 -0.44 8.50
CA VAL A 117 2.71 -0.41 9.53
C VAL A 117 2.54 1.03 10.00
N TYR A 118 1.33 1.54 9.91
CA TYR A 118 0.94 2.87 10.41
C TYR A 118 0.13 2.68 11.68
N GLN A 119 0.42 3.43 12.74
CA GLN A 119 -0.46 3.48 13.91
C GLN A 119 -1.36 4.71 13.78
N LEU A 120 -2.63 4.49 13.43
CA LEU A 120 -3.60 5.58 13.21
C LEU A 120 -4.04 6.20 14.54
N SER A 121 -4.32 5.34 15.54
CA SER A 121 -4.68 5.74 16.90
C SER A 121 -4.30 4.60 17.84
N PRO A 122 -4.45 4.74 19.17
CA PRO A 122 -4.21 3.60 20.05
C PRO A 122 -5.06 2.39 19.63
N ASN A 123 -4.42 1.24 19.48
CA ASN A 123 -5.06 -0.04 19.09
C ASN A 123 -5.70 -0.03 17.69
N ASP A 124 -5.29 0.89 16.81
CA ASP A 124 -5.82 0.98 15.45
C ASP A 124 -4.65 1.17 14.47
N TYR A 125 -4.45 0.20 13.59
CA TYR A 125 -3.30 0.14 12.70
C TYR A 125 -3.75 -0.07 11.26
N MET A 126 -2.98 0.49 10.33
CA MET A 126 -3.12 0.23 8.90
C MET A 126 -1.79 -0.35 8.39
N LEU A 127 -1.89 -1.41 7.62
CA LEU A 127 -0.76 -2.06 6.96
C LEU A 127 -0.87 -1.81 5.47
N VAL A 128 0.24 -1.41 4.85
CA VAL A 128 0.32 -1.28 3.38
C VAL A 128 1.28 -2.37 2.90
N VAL A 129 0.77 -3.27 2.06
CA VAL A 129 1.46 -4.48 1.60
C VAL A 129 1.60 -4.49 0.06
N ASN A 130 2.49 -5.33 -0.44
CA ASN A 130 2.79 -5.40 -1.87
C ASN A 130 1.66 -6.08 -2.66
N ALA A 131 1.31 -5.50 -3.82
CA ALA A 131 0.19 -5.89 -4.66
C ALA A 131 0.16 -7.39 -4.98
N ALA A 132 1.30 -7.96 -5.38
CA ALA A 132 1.39 -9.37 -5.77
C ALA A 132 1.21 -10.33 -4.59
N ASN A 133 1.28 -9.82 -3.37
CA ASN A 133 1.27 -10.62 -2.13
C ASN A 133 0.00 -10.43 -1.30
N ILE A 134 -0.95 -9.59 -1.72
CA ILE A 134 -2.16 -9.23 -0.92
C ILE A 134 -2.83 -10.48 -0.35
N GLU A 135 -3.17 -11.45 -1.21
CA GLU A 135 -3.87 -12.67 -0.78
C GLU A 135 -3.02 -13.53 0.16
N LYS A 136 -1.73 -13.64 -0.12
CA LYS A 136 -0.78 -14.41 0.70
C LYS A 136 -0.63 -13.77 2.09
N ASP A 137 -0.48 -12.45 2.13
CA ASP A 137 -0.30 -11.71 3.36
C ASP A 137 -1.57 -11.72 4.21
N TRP A 138 -2.74 -11.56 3.57
CA TRP A 138 -4.03 -11.64 4.25
C TRP A 138 -4.20 -13.01 4.93
N LYS A 139 -3.94 -14.11 4.20
CA LYS A 139 -4.02 -15.47 4.76
C LYS A 139 -3.04 -15.66 5.91
N TRP A 140 -1.83 -15.09 5.79
CA TRP A 140 -0.83 -15.15 6.87
C TRP A 140 -1.35 -14.46 8.12
N ILE A 141 -1.87 -13.25 7.98
CA ILE A 141 -2.41 -12.47 9.10
C ILE A 141 -3.60 -13.20 9.75
N GLU A 142 -4.54 -13.69 8.94
CA GLU A 142 -5.69 -14.45 9.45
C GLU A 142 -5.25 -15.68 10.25
N HIS A 143 -4.22 -16.38 9.77
CA HIS A 143 -3.69 -17.57 10.44
C HIS A 143 -3.16 -17.24 11.85
N GLN A 144 -2.62 -16.04 12.04
CA GLN A 144 -2.09 -15.62 13.35
C GLN A 144 -3.17 -15.18 14.35
N LYS A 145 -4.43 -15.03 13.92
CA LYS A 145 -5.49 -14.38 14.71
C LYS A 145 -5.91 -15.15 15.96
N LYS A 146 -5.72 -16.46 15.98
CA LYS A 146 -6.23 -17.31 17.06
C LYS A 146 -5.72 -16.85 18.44
N GLY A 147 -6.67 -16.54 19.34
CA GLY A 147 -6.37 -16.14 20.72
C GLY A 147 -6.22 -14.63 20.94
N PHE A 148 -6.44 -13.81 19.91
CA PHE A 148 -6.37 -12.35 20.02
C PHE A 148 -7.73 -11.70 19.79
N ASP A 149 -8.05 -10.70 20.61
CA ASP A 149 -9.26 -9.86 20.45
C ASP A 149 -8.95 -8.73 19.45
N VAL A 150 -9.00 -9.09 18.16
CA VAL A 150 -8.73 -8.15 17.08
C VAL A 150 -9.78 -8.25 15.98
N GLN A 151 -10.02 -7.13 15.31
CA GLN A 151 -10.79 -7.04 14.09
C GLN A 151 -9.82 -6.83 12.94
N LEU A 152 -10.03 -7.58 11.86
CA LEU A 152 -9.24 -7.51 10.64
C LEU A 152 -10.17 -7.08 9.50
N GLU A 153 -9.76 -6.09 8.72
CA GLU A 153 -10.53 -5.63 7.56
C GLU A 153 -9.59 -5.40 6.39
N ASP A 154 -9.91 -6.02 5.25
CA ASP A 154 -9.21 -5.77 3.99
C ASP A 154 -9.89 -4.57 3.32
N LEU A 155 -9.15 -3.48 3.19
CA LEU A 155 -9.59 -2.22 2.59
C LEU A 155 -9.04 -2.03 1.17
N SER A 156 -8.28 -3.00 0.64
CA SER A 156 -7.54 -2.85 -0.61
C SER A 156 -8.41 -2.38 -1.78
N ASP A 157 -9.59 -2.98 -1.96
CA ASP A 157 -10.50 -2.59 -3.05
C ASP A 157 -11.28 -1.29 -2.76
N LYS A 158 -11.10 -0.69 -1.58
CA LYS A 158 -11.81 0.53 -1.14
C LYS A 158 -10.88 1.74 -1.01
N THR A 159 -9.58 1.54 -1.24
CA THR A 159 -8.56 2.57 -1.01
C THR A 159 -7.98 3.06 -2.33
N ILE A 160 -7.77 4.36 -2.43
CA ILE A 160 -6.92 4.96 -3.46
C ILE A 160 -5.63 5.37 -2.77
N LEU A 161 -4.50 4.90 -3.28
CA LEU A 161 -3.20 5.26 -2.75
C LEU A 161 -2.39 5.99 -3.83
N LEU A 162 -1.93 7.19 -3.51
CA LEU A 162 -1.10 7.99 -4.41
C LEU A 162 0.26 8.24 -3.77
N ALA A 163 1.33 8.02 -4.54
CA ALA A 163 2.66 8.44 -4.16
C ALA A 163 3.02 9.70 -4.94
N VAL A 164 3.26 10.81 -4.23
CA VAL A 164 3.65 12.09 -4.85
C VAL A 164 5.10 12.35 -4.47
N GLN A 165 5.96 12.38 -5.47
CA GLN A 165 7.41 12.37 -5.28
C GLN A 165 8.08 13.51 -6.05
N GLY A 166 9.13 14.09 -5.46
CA GLY A 166 9.93 15.13 -6.13
C GLY A 166 10.15 16.36 -5.25
N PRO A 167 11.13 17.20 -5.61
CA PRO A 167 11.53 18.33 -4.75
C PRO A 167 10.43 19.36 -4.51
N LYS A 168 9.43 19.47 -5.41
CA LYS A 168 8.32 20.40 -5.26
C LYS A 168 7.01 19.74 -4.82
N ALA A 169 7.03 18.45 -4.44
CA ALA A 169 5.81 17.72 -4.08
C ALA A 169 5.04 18.43 -2.95
N ILE A 170 5.71 18.76 -1.85
CA ILE A 170 5.09 19.41 -0.69
C ILE A 170 4.46 20.75 -1.11
N GLU A 171 5.24 21.61 -1.79
CA GLU A 171 4.77 22.92 -2.23
C GLU A 171 3.52 22.81 -3.12
N SER A 172 3.56 21.85 -4.07
CA SER A 172 2.46 21.67 -5.03
C SER A 172 1.19 21.15 -4.38
N LEU A 173 1.32 20.31 -3.34
CA LEU A 173 0.16 19.73 -2.67
C LEU A 173 -0.41 20.63 -1.56
N GLN A 174 0.36 21.57 -1.02
CA GLN A 174 -0.03 22.31 0.18
C GLN A 174 -1.37 23.06 0.03
N SER A 175 -1.69 23.53 -1.17
CA SER A 175 -2.97 24.25 -1.40
C SER A 175 -4.21 23.33 -1.34
N LEU A 176 -4.02 22.02 -1.33
CA LEU A 176 -5.10 21.04 -1.33
C LEU A 176 -5.50 20.57 0.07
N THR A 177 -4.82 21.06 1.12
CA THR A 177 -5.05 20.57 2.49
C THR A 177 -4.73 21.65 3.54
N ASP A 178 -5.44 21.58 4.65
CA ASP A 178 -5.17 22.40 5.84
C ASP A 178 -4.01 21.84 6.69
N VAL A 179 -3.63 20.60 6.45
CA VAL A 179 -2.50 19.96 7.15
C VAL A 179 -1.19 20.62 6.69
N SER A 180 -0.33 21.02 7.62
CA SER A 180 0.99 21.57 7.27
C SER A 180 1.90 20.44 6.81
N LEU A 181 1.99 20.23 5.49
CA LEU A 181 2.70 19.07 4.90
C LEU A 181 4.19 19.06 5.27
N LYS A 182 4.82 20.23 5.33
CA LYS A 182 6.25 20.34 5.66
C LYS A 182 6.57 19.95 7.11
N GLU A 183 5.54 19.92 7.98
CA GLU A 183 5.70 19.55 9.38
C GLU A 183 5.52 18.06 9.63
N ILE A 184 5.08 17.32 8.62
CA ILE A 184 4.98 15.85 8.74
C ILE A 184 6.40 15.28 8.69
N ALA A 185 6.90 14.84 9.82
CA ALA A 185 8.24 14.26 9.93
C ALA A 185 8.37 12.96 9.13
N TYR A 186 9.58 12.60 8.76
CA TYR A 186 9.84 11.33 8.06
C TYR A 186 9.31 10.15 8.89
N TYR A 187 8.65 9.21 8.23
CA TYR A 187 7.94 8.07 8.82
C TYR A 187 6.86 8.50 9.82
N SER A 188 6.15 9.59 9.44
CA SER A 188 4.98 10.07 10.19
C SER A 188 3.82 10.31 9.22
N HIS A 189 2.62 10.43 9.80
CA HIS A 189 1.42 10.75 9.05
C HIS A 189 0.48 11.61 9.88
N GLN A 190 -0.42 12.29 9.21
CA GLN A 190 -1.56 12.98 9.82
C GLN A 190 -2.82 12.63 9.03
N GLN A 191 -3.95 12.67 9.67
CA GLN A 191 -5.25 12.60 8.99
C GLN A 191 -5.80 14.01 8.85
N GLY A 192 -6.38 14.29 7.69
CA GLY A 192 -6.97 15.59 7.42
C GLY A 192 -7.82 15.58 6.17
N THR A 193 -8.33 16.76 5.81
CA THR A 193 -9.02 16.94 4.53
C THR A 193 -7.97 17.17 3.45
N PHE A 194 -8.12 16.51 2.32
CA PHE A 194 -7.23 16.67 1.16
C PHE A 194 -8.08 16.68 -0.10
N ALA A 195 -8.01 17.76 -0.88
CA ALA A 195 -8.77 17.96 -2.12
C ALA A 195 -10.27 17.68 -1.89
N ASP A 196 -10.83 18.24 -0.83
CA ASP A 196 -12.23 18.09 -0.39
C ASP A 196 -12.62 16.67 0.06
N CYS A 197 -11.68 15.73 0.10
CA CYS A 197 -11.92 14.39 0.67
C CYS A 197 -11.55 14.40 2.16
N GLU A 198 -12.48 13.97 3.00
CA GLU A 198 -12.27 13.91 4.45
C GLU A 198 -11.50 12.68 4.88
N SER A 199 -10.82 12.77 6.01
CA SER A 199 -10.15 11.64 6.68
C SER A 199 -9.06 10.98 5.83
N VAL A 200 -8.41 11.73 4.95
CA VAL A 200 -7.30 11.22 4.14
C VAL A 200 -6.06 11.07 5.05
N VAL A 201 -5.40 9.93 4.95
CA VAL A 201 -4.10 9.71 5.62
C VAL A 201 -3.01 10.30 4.72
N ILE A 202 -2.32 11.31 5.22
CA ILE A 202 -1.24 12.00 4.51
C ILE A 202 0.07 11.63 5.20
N ALA A 203 0.94 10.92 4.50
CA ALA A 203 2.14 10.33 5.10
C ALA A 203 3.41 10.83 4.41
N ASN A 204 4.47 10.96 5.18
CA ASN A 204 5.82 11.22 4.70
C ASN A 204 6.68 9.99 4.97
N THR A 205 6.59 9.00 4.07
CA THR A 205 7.36 7.74 4.19
C THR A 205 8.48 7.65 3.15
N GLY A 206 8.56 8.59 2.20
CA GLY A 206 9.64 8.68 1.21
C GLY A 206 9.63 7.66 0.11
N UNK A 207 8.57 6.74 -0.10
CA UNK A 207 8.56 5.81 -0.88
C UNK A 207 8.94 5.70 -1.82
#